data_15655c50262c5566280eaf59799f9aba
#
_entry.id   15655c50262c5566280eaf59799f9aba
#
_cell.length_a   1.000
_cell.length_b   1.000
_cell.length_c   1.000
_cell.angle_alpha   90.00
_cell.angle_beta   90.00
_cell.angle_gamma   90.00
#
_symmetry.space_group_name_H-M   'P 1'
#
loop_
_entity.id
_entity.type
_entity.pdbx_description
1 polymer ?
#
loop_
_entity_poly.entity_id
_entity_poly.type
_entity_poly.pdbx_seq_one_letter_code
_entity_poly.pdbx_strand_id
1 'polypeptide(L)'
;MARRTRERILEVALAMFNAQGEPNVTTNHIADELEISPGNLYYHFRNKDDIVEQLFGAYESRMDEALVPPQDRLPNLEDIWLQLHLVFECMWEYRFLYRDLVDILSRNRKLKLHFGRMLNRAATSASAVLKGLAEAGIMRATADEIRATAENVLLVTTFWLNFNAVRSSRPEPGQDDLTQGIYQVMLLIAPFLRDAERLHLNTLAQAYRR
;
A
#
# COMPACT_ATOMS: atom_id res chain seq x y z
N MET A 1 -25.90 7.32 17.58
CA MET A 1 -24.75 7.87 18.34
C MET A 1 -23.58 6.86 18.41
N ALA A 2 -23.75 5.64 18.88
CA ALA A 2 -22.63 4.67 19.03
C ALA A 2 -21.82 4.41 17.76
N ARG A 3 -22.45 4.22 16.58
CA ARG A 3 -21.77 4.02 15.30
C ARG A 3 -20.85 5.20 14.94
N ARG A 4 -21.32 6.42 15.10
CA ARG A 4 -20.55 7.64 14.82
C ARG A 4 -19.34 7.80 15.74
N THR A 5 -19.46 7.41 17.01
CA THR A 5 -18.32 7.43 17.96
C THR A 5 -17.26 6.40 17.55
N ARG A 6 -17.69 5.19 17.17
CA ARG A 6 -16.77 4.14 16.71
C ARG A 6 -15.98 4.56 15.46
N GLU A 7 -16.62 5.20 14.49
CA GLU A 7 -15.98 5.75 13.29
C GLU A 7 -14.96 6.84 13.65
N ARG A 8 -15.32 7.78 14.53
CA ARG A 8 -14.40 8.83 15.02
C ARG A 8 -13.17 8.26 15.75
N ILE A 9 -13.34 7.18 16.52
CA ILE A 9 -12.21 6.50 17.18
C ILE A 9 -11.22 5.97 16.11
N LEU A 10 -11.71 5.35 15.04
CA LEU A 10 -10.87 4.85 13.96
C LEU A 10 -10.16 5.98 13.20
N GLU A 11 -10.85 7.07 12.90
CA GLU A 11 -10.29 8.25 12.23
C GLU A 11 -9.14 8.88 13.04
N VAL A 12 -9.37 9.11 14.34
CA VAL A 12 -8.35 9.68 15.23
C VAL A 12 -7.19 8.71 15.44
N ALA A 13 -7.49 7.42 15.65
CA ALA A 13 -6.45 6.41 15.79
C ALA A 13 -5.56 6.33 14.54
N LEU A 14 -6.14 6.34 13.33
CA LEU A 14 -5.41 6.34 12.07
C LEU A 14 -4.49 7.56 11.97
N ALA A 15 -5.02 8.76 12.26
CA ALA A 15 -4.24 9.99 12.25
C ALA A 15 -3.05 9.94 13.22
N MET A 16 -3.29 9.49 14.45
CA MET A 16 -2.25 9.38 15.49
C MET A 16 -1.20 8.31 15.15
N PHE A 17 -1.63 7.12 14.68
CA PHE A 17 -0.71 6.06 14.27
C PHE A 17 0.15 6.51 13.09
N ASN A 18 -0.42 7.21 12.13
CA ASN A 18 0.32 7.75 11.00
C ASN A 18 1.33 8.83 11.40
N ALA A 19 1.01 9.66 12.39
CA ALA A 19 1.87 10.75 12.84
C ALA A 19 2.97 10.26 13.80
N GLN A 20 2.63 9.41 14.78
CA GLN A 20 3.51 9.09 15.90
C GLN A 20 4.09 7.66 15.85
N GLY A 21 3.54 6.78 14.98
CA GLY A 21 3.78 5.34 15.02
C GLY A 21 2.82 4.60 15.93
N GLU A 22 2.38 3.44 15.47
CA GLU A 22 1.45 2.60 16.23
C GLU A 22 1.99 2.24 17.63
N PRO A 23 3.26 1.86 17.81
CA PRO A 23 3.79 1.50 19.13
C PRO A 23 3.72 2.63 20.17
N ASN A 24 3.79 3.88 19.73
CA ASN A 24 3.85 5.05 20.62
C ASN A 24 2.47 5.57 21.04
N VAL A 25 1.39 5.06 20.43
CA VAL A 25 0.02 5.49 20.71
C VAL A 25 -0.70 4.46 21.56
N THR A 26 -1.29 4.90 22.67
CA THR A 26 -2.13 4.08 23.55
C THR A 26 -3.61 4.37 23.35
N THR A 27 -4.48 3.48 23.80
CA THR A 27 -5.93 3.72 23.82
C THR A 27 -6.32 4.95 24.66
N ASN A 28 -5.55 5.26 25.70
CA ASN A 28 -5.76 6.46 26.52
C ASN A 28 -5.46 7.73 25.71
N HIS A 29 -4.35 7.76 24.94
CA HIS A 29 -4.05 8.88 24.06
C HIS A 29 -5.18 9.15 23.05
N ILE A 30 -5.77 8.08 22.49
CA ILE A 30 -6.90 8.20 21.55
C ILE A 30 -8.16 8.72 22.27
N ALA A 31 -8.43 8.24 23.51
CA ALA A 31 -9.57 8.69 24.29
C ALA A 31 -9.45 10.17 24.68
N ASP A 32 -8.25 10.59 25.10
CA ASP A 32 -7.93 11.98 25.46
C ASP A 32 -8.10 12.91 24.26
N GLU A 33 -7.59 12.54 23.09
CA GLU A 33 -7.73 13.32 21.83
C GLU A 33 -9.20 13.49 21.41
N LEU A 34 -10.04 12.49 21.71
CA LEU A 34 -11.48 12.53 21.43
C LEU A 34 -12.31 13.18 22.52
N GLU A 35 -11.70 13.55 23.66
CA GLU A 35 -12.38 14.07 24.85
C GLU A 35 -13.47 13.09 25.35
N ILE A 36 -13.18 11.76 25.30
CA ILE A 36 -14.07 10.72 25.84
C ILE A 36 -13.40 9.97 26.99
N SER A 37 -14.19 9.35 27.85
CA SER A 37 -13.62 8.50 28.91
C SER A 37 -12.98 7.23 28.29
N PRO A 38 -11.90 6.70 28.89
CA PRO A 38 -11.35 5.39 28.49
C PRO A 38 -12.41 4.28 28.49
N GLY A 39 -13.34 4.29 29.43
CA GLY A 39 -14.45 3.33 29.48
C GLY A 39 -15.36 3.40 28.25
N ASN A 40 -15.58 4.61 27.69
CA ASN A 40 -16.33 4.77 26.45
C ASN A 40 -15.57 4.19 25.26
N LEU A 41 -14.24 4.39 25.19
CA LEU A 41 -13.43 3.78 24.14
C LEU A 41 -13.46 2.25 24.26
N TYR A 42 -13.30 1.68 25.46
CA TYR A 42 -13.35 0.24 25.69
C TYR A 42 -14.74 -0.39 25.44
N TYR A 43 -15.80 0.39 25.46
CA TYR A 43 -17.11 -0.07 25.02
C TYR A 43 -17.13 -0.39 23.51
N HIS A 44 -16.32 0.30 22.71
CA HIS A 44 -16.25 0.12 21.26
C HIS A 44 -15.13 -0.84 20.80
N PHE A 45 -14.00 -0.84 21.49
CA PHE A 45 -12.80 -1.63 21.17
C PHE A 45 -12.17 -2.20 22.42
N ARG A 46 -11.94 -3.51 22.46
CA ARG A 46 -11.40 -4.19 23.66
C ARG A 46 -9.96 -3.77 23.98
N ASN A 47 -9.18 -3.48 22.97
CA ASN A 47 -7.78 -3.11 23.06
C ASN A 47 -7.33 -2.39 21.77
N LYS A 48 -6.06 -1.98 21.74
CA LYS A 48 -5.47 -1.31 20.58
C LYS A 48 -5.42 -2.22 19.34
N ASP A 49 -5.17 -3.51 19.53
CA ASP A 49 -5.10 -4.47 18.40
C ASP A 49 -6.46 -4.60 17.67
N ASP A 50 -7.58 -4.50 18.40
CA ASP A 50 -8.91 -4.46 17.77
C ASP A 50 -9.06 -3.23 16.83
N ILE A 51 -8.51 -2.08 17.23
CA ILE A 51 -8.49 -0.85 16.42
C ILE A 51 -7.62 -1.08 15.17
N VAL A 52 -6.42 -1.62 15.34
CA VAL A 52 -5.50 -1.95 14.23
C VAL A 52 -6.13 -2.94 13.26
N GLU A 53 -6.80 -3.99 13.75
CA GLU A 53 -7.50 -4.96 12.91
C GLU A 53 -8.63 -4.32 12.09
N GLN A 54 -9.38 -3.38 12.66
CA GLN A 54 -10.43 -2.68 11.92
C GLN A 54 -9.89 -1.73 10.85
N LEU A 55 -8.82 -1.01 11.18
CA LEU A 55 -8.11 -0.15 10.21
C LEU A 55 -7.51 -0.99 9.09
N PHE A 56 -6.93 -2.15 9.43
CA PHE A 56 -6.43 -3.09 8.42
C PHE A 56 -7.54 -3.63 7.52
N GLY A 57 -8.73 -3.95 8.05
CA GLY A 57 -9.86 -4.39 7.24
C GLY A 57 -10.32 -3.34 6.24
N ALA A 58 -10.34 -2.05 6.63
CA ALA A 58 -10.64 -0.94 5.74
C ALA A 58 -9.56 -0.77 4.66
N TYR A 59 -8.28 -0.86 5.06
CA TYR A 59 -7.14 -0.85 4.16
C TYR A 59 -7.20 -2.01 3.14
N GLU A 60 -7.45 -3.26 3.60
CA GLU A 60 -7.55 -4.45 2.75
C GLU A 60 -8.63 -4.28 1.68
N SER A 61 -9.81 -3.76 2.06
CA SER A 61 -10.89 -3.52 1.10
C SER A 61 -10.52 -2.51 0.02
N ARG A 62 -9.87 -1.40 0.39
CA ARG A 62 -9.41 -0.40 -0.57
C ARG A 62 -8.28 -0.92 -1.46
N MET A 63 -7.38 -1.71 -0.89
CA MET A 63 -6.31 -2.35 -1.65
C MET A 63 -6.89 -3.35 -2.67
N ASP A 64 -7.89 -4.15 -2.28
CA ASP A 64 -8.55 -5.08 -3.20
C ASP A 64 -9.22 -4.35 -4.37
N GLU A 65 -9.82 -3.18 -4.15
CA GLU A 65 -10.37 -2.33 -5.22
C GLU A 65 -9.26 -1.80 -6.16
N ALA A 66 -8.14 -1.34 -5.59
CA ALA A 66 -7.00 -0.84 -6.36
C ALA A 66 -6.30 -1.93 -7.20
N LEU A 67 -6.40 -3.19 -6.79
CA LEU A 67 -5.75 -4.32 -7.45
C LEU A 67 -6.57 -4.94 -8.58
N VAL A 68 -7.77 -4.45 -8.88
CA VAL A 68 -8.62 -4.98 -9.98
C VAL A 68 -8.04 -4.58 -11.34
N PRO A 69 -7.60 -5.54 -12.17
CA PRO A 69 -7.15 -5.22 -13.52
C PRO A 69 -8.34 -4.90 -14.45
N PRO A 70 -8.12 -4.26 -15.61
CA PRO A 70 -9.15 -4.10 -16.62
C PRO A 70 -9.81 -5.43 -17.00
N GLN A 71 -11.15 -5.46 -17.09
CA GLN A 71 -11.92 -6.70 -17.35
C GLN A 71 -12.32 -6.84 -18.83
N ASP A 72 -12.53 -5.72 -19.53
CA ASP A 72 -13.13 -5.71 -20.86
C ASP A 72 -12.11 -5.58 -22.01
N ARG A 73 -10.83 -5.44 -21.69
CA ARG A 73 -9.74 -5.26 -22.64
C ARG A 73 -8.39 -5.69 -22.05
N LEU A 74 -7.40 -5.86 -22.90
CA LEU A 74 -6.02 -6.03 -22.45
C LEU A 74 -5.50 -4.74 -21.79
N PRO A 75 -4.66 -4.87 -20.75
CA PRO A 75 -4.05 -3.74 -20.08
C PRO A 75 -3.05 -3.02 -20.97
N ASN A 76 -2.82 -1.75 -20.66
CA ASN A 76 -1.81 -0.89 -21.25
C ASN A 76 -0.93 -0.24 -20.17
N LEU A 77 -0.03 0.67 -20.53
CA LEU A 77 0.89 1.32 -19.57
C LEU A 77 0.18 2.29 -18.64
N GLU A 78 -0.88 2.93 -19.11
CA GLU A 78 -1.69 3.83 -18.28
C GLU A 78 -2.43 3.07 -17.19
N ASP A 79 -2.84 1.83 -17.44
CA ASP A 79 -3.46 0.98 -16.42
C ASP A 79 -2.47 0.64 -15.29
N ILE A 80 -1.22 0.32 -15.63
CA ILE A 80 -0.18 0.11 -14.62
C ILE A 80 0.06 1.39 -13.83
N TRP A 81 0.21 2.50 -14.55
CA TRP A 81 0.44 3.79 -13.93
C TRP A 81 -0.68 4.16 -12.95
N LEU A 82 -1.95 4.02 -13.36
CA LEU A 82 -3.11 4.28 -12.51
C LEU A 82 -3.17 3.32 -11.33
N GLN A 83 -2.97 2.01 -11.56
CA GLN A 83 -2.99 1.01 -10.50
C GLN A 83 -1.91 1.28 -9.44
N LEU A 84 -0.69 1.63 -9.85
CA LEU A 84 0.37 2.00 -8.93
C LEU A 84 0.01 3.23 -8.10
N HIS A 85 -0.61 4.26 -8.71
CA HIS A 85 -1.09 5.43 -7.97
C HIS A 85 -2.09 5.05 -6.89
N LEU A 86 -3.12 4.29 -7.24
CA LEU A 86 -4.16 3.87 -6.29
C LEU A 86 -3.57 3.02 -5.15
N VAL A 87 -2.63 2.12 -5.46
CA VAL A 87 -1.93 1.31 -4.46
C VAL A 87 -1.10 2.20 -3.53
N PHE A 88 -0.28 3.10 -4.06
CA PHE A 88 0.57 3.96 -3.24
C PHE A 88 -0.24 5.00 -2.44
N GLU A 89 -1.34 5.52 -2.97
CA GLU A 89 -2.27 6.38 -2.22
C GLU A 89 -2.90 5.62 -1.04
N CYS A 90 -3.35 4.38 -1.28
CA CYS A 90 -3.87 3.53 -0.22
C CYS A 90 -2.80 3.24 0.83
N MET A 91 -1.58 2.93 0.43
CA MET A 91 -0.45 2.74 1.34
C MET A 91 -0.14 4.01 2.16
N TRP A 92 -0.23 5.17 1.55
CA TRP A 92 0.01 6.44 2.23
C TRP A 92 -1.05 6.76 3.29
N GLU A 93 -2.29 6.51 2.98
CA GLU A 93 -3.38 6.71 3.94
C GLU A 93 -3.21 5.82 5.19
N TYR A 94 -2.71 4.60 5.00
CA TYR A 94 -2.47 3.64 6.09
C TYR A 94 -0.98 3.40 6.33
N ARG A 95 -0.12 4.44 6.18
CA ARG A 95 1.35 4.30 6.19
C ARG A 95 1.93 3.76 7.50
N PHE A 96 1.22 3.86 8.61
CA PHE A 96 1.63 3.25 9.87
C PHE A 96 1.79 1.73 9.76
N LEU A 97 0.93 1.06 8.95
CA LEU A 97 1.03 -0.38 8.71
C LEU A 97 2.36 -0.76 8.09
N TYR A 98 2.87 0.06 7.19
CA TYR A 98 4.14 -0.20 6.50
C TYR A 98 5.34 0.19 7.35
N ARG A 99 5.25 1.30 8.08
CA ARG A 99 6.31 1.74 8.99
C ARG A 99 6.62 0.70 10.06
N ASP A 100 5.58 0.16 10.68
CA ASP A 100 5.68 -0.75 11.81
C ASP A 100 5.33 -2.21 11.42
N LEU A 101 5.39 -2.54 10.11
CA LEU A 101 4.84 -3.76 9.51
C LEU A 101 5.30 -5.04 10.21
N VAL A 102 6.61 -5.21 10.35
CA VAL A 102 7.19 -6.44 10.91
C VAL A 102 6.78 -6.62 12.37
N ASP A 103 6.77 -5.54 13.15
CA ASP A 103 6.37 -5.55 14.56
C ASP A 103 4.88 -5.89 14.69
N ILE A 104 4.00 -5.17 13.97
CA ILE A 104 2.55 -5.41 13.97
C ILE A 104 2.24 -6.88 13.59
N LEU A 105 2.83 -7.39 12.52
CA LEU A 105 2.59 -8.76 12.06
C LEU A 105 3.19 -9.82 12.99
N SER A 106 4.25 -9.51 13.72
CA SER A 106 4.84 -10.42 14.70
C SER A 106 3.94 -10.63 15.93
N ARG A 107 3.23 -9.58 16.35
CA ARG A 107 2.33 -9.58 17.51
C ARG A 107 0.94 -10.14 17.20
N ASN A 108 0.47 -9.97 15.95
CA ASN A 108 -0.88 -10.35 15.55
C ASN A 108 -0.88 -11.40 14.43
N ARG A 109 -0.99 -12.68 14.83
CA ARG A 109 -1.01 -13.83 13.90
C ARG A 109 -2.15 -13.75 12.88
N LYS A 110 -3.33 -13.25 13.29
CA LYS A 110 -4.48 -13.13 12.40
C LYS A 110 -4.19 -12.11 11.31
N LEU A 111 -3.70 -10.94 11.69
CA LEU A 111 -3.32 -9.88 10.77
C LEU A 111 -2.23 -10.34 9.79
N LYS A 112 -1.22 -11.08 10.29
CA LYS A 112 -0.18 -11.69 9.44
C LYS A 112 -0.76 -12.59 8.34
N LEU A 113 -1.75 -13.42 8.68
CA LEU A 113 -2.40 -14.30 7.71
C LEU A 113 -3.20 -13.51 6.66
N HIS A 114 -3.92 -12.47 7.08
CA HIS A 114 -4.66 -11.60 6.17
C HIS A 114 -3.73 -10.83 5.25
N PHE A 115 -2.67 -10.23 5.78
CA PHE A 115 -1.66 -9.52 5.00
C PHE A 115 -0.99 -10.44 3.97
N GLY A 116 -0.63 -11.66 4.35
CA GLY A 116 -0.08 -12.66 3.43
C GLY A 116 -1.04 -13.01 2.29
N ARG A 117 -2.35 -13.17 2.57
CA ARG A 117 -3.36 -13.40 1.52
C ARG A 117 -3.48 -12.20 0.59
N MET A 118 -3.47 -10.98 1.13
CA MET A 118 -3.49 -9.76 0.33
C MET A 118 -2.28 -9.69 -0.60
N LEU A 119 -1.07 -9.97 -0.11
CA LEU A 119 0.14 -10.04 -0.95
C LEU A 119 0.00 -11.07 -2.07
N ASN A 120 -0.59 -12.25 -1.80
CA ASN A 120 -0.83 -13.26 -2.83
C ASN A 120 -1.82 -12.76 -3.90
N ARG A 121 -2.89 -12.04 -3.51
CA ARG A 121 -3.80 -11.41 -4.46
C ARG A 121 -3.09 -10.35 -5.30
N ALA A 122 -2.27 -9.52 -4.66
CA ALA A 122 -1.48 -8.51 -5.35
C ALA A 122 -0.49 -9.13 -6.35
N ALA A 123 0.18 -10.25 -5.99
CA ALA A 123 1.05 -11.00 -6.90
C ALA A 123 0.28 -11.53 -8.12
N THR A 124 -0.92 -12.08 -7.88
CA THR A 124 -1.79 -12.58 -8.94
C THR A 124 -2.21 -11.45 -9.88
N SER A 125 -2.65 -10.31 -9.33
CA SER A 125 -3.03 -9.13 -10.11
C SER A 125 -1.86 -8.59 -10.93
N ALA A 126 -0.69 -8.38 -10.31
CA ALA A 126 0.50 -7.90 -11.00
C ALA A 126 0.92 -8.86 -12.15
N SER A 127 0.92 -10.17 -11.89
CA SER A 127 1.23 -11.17 -12.92
C SER A 127 0.21 -11.15 -14.07
N ALA A 128 -1.09 -10.97 -13.78
CA ALA A 128 -2.14 -10.89 -14.78
C ALA A 128 -1.97 -9.66 -15.67
N VAL A 129 -1.67 -8.49 -15.07
CA VAL A 129 -1.42 -7.26 -15.81
C VAL A 129 -0.19 -7.39 -16.71
N LEU A 130 0.95 -7.89 -16.19
CA LEU A 130 2.17 -8.09 -16.98
C LEU A 130 1.97 -9.08 -18.11
N LYS A 131 1.22 -10.18 -17.88
CA LYS A 131 0.85 -11.14 -18.91
C LYS A 131 -0.01 -10.50 -20.00
N GLY A 132 -1.01 -9.70 -19.59
CA GLY A 132 -1.84 -8.96 -20.54
C GLY A 132 -1.06 -7.97 -21.39
N LEU A 133 -0.04 -7.29 -20.85
CA LEU A 133 0.87 -6.45 -21.65
C LEU A 133 1.68 -7.27 -22.66
N ALA A 134 2.11 -8.47 -22.30
CA ALA A 134 2.82 -9.35 -23.24
C ALA A 134 1.87 -9.82 -24.36
N GLU A 135 0.63 -10.18 -24.03
CA GLU A 135 -0.42 -10.55 -24.99
C GLU A 135 -0.80 -9.37 -25.91
N ALA A 136 -0.85 -8.14 -25.38
CA ALA A 136 -1.05 -6.93 -26.15
C ALA A 136 0.14 -6.55 -27.05
N GLY A 137 1.27 -7.26 -26.91
CA GLY A 137 2.49 -6.98 -27.67
C GLY A 137 3.25 -5.73 -27.19
N ILE A 138 2.92 -5.20 -26.02
CA ILE A 138 3.54 -4.03 -25.38
C ILE A 138 4.89 -4.40 -24.75
N MET A 139 5.01 -5.61 -24.20
CA MET A 139 6.24 -6.10 -23.62
C MET A 139 6.65 -7.46 -24.19
N ARG A 140 7.95 -7.81 -23.98
CA ARG A 140 8.51 -9.11 -24.31
C ARG A 140 9.12 -9.70 -23.05
N ALA A 141 8.47 -10.72 -22.49
CA ALA A 141 8.94 -11.44 -21.32
C ALA A 141 8.45 -12.88 -21.36
N THR A 142 9.24 -13.78 -20.85
CA THR A 142 8.87 -15.18 -20.60
C THR A 142 7.95 -15.27 -19.37
N ALA A 143 7.27 -16.40 -19.19
CA ALA A 143 6.43 -16.62 -18.02
C ALA A 143 7.23 -16.53 -16.69
N ASP A 144 8.50 -16.95 -16.69
CA ASP A 144 9.37 -16.87 -15.53
C ASP A 144 9.79 -15.43 -15.22
N GLU A 145 10.10 -14.63 -16.24
CA GLU A 145 10.40 -13.21 -16.09
C GLU A 145 9.18 -12.42 -15.59
N ILE A 146 7.99 -12.72 -16.09
CA ILE A 146 6.74 -12.12 -15.60
C ILE A 146 6.55 -12.40 -14.11
N ARG A 147 6.70 -13.66 -13.69
CA ARG A 147 6.55 -14.05 -12.29
C ARG A 147 7.59 -13.36 -11.41
N ALA A 148 8.87 -13.39 -11.80
CA ALA A 148 9.95 -12.73 -11.06
C ALA A 148 9.76 -11.22 -10.98
N THR A 149 9.31 -10.58 -12.08
CA THR A 149 9.02 -9.14 -12.09
C THR A 149 7.86 -8.80 -11.16
N ALA A 150 6.78 -9.59 -11.16
CA ALA A 150 5.67 -9.38 -10.24
C ALA A 150 6.11 -9.48 -8.77
N GLU A 151 6.93 -10.46 -8.42
CA GLU A 151 7.51 -10.60 -7.07
C GLU A 151 8.40 -9.39 -6.70
N ASN A 152 9.24 -8.92 -7.63
CA ASN A 152 10.07 -7.73 -7.41
C ASN A 152 9.23 -6.46 -7.25
N VAL A 153 8.15 -6.30 -8.02
CA VAL A 153 7.19 -5.21 -7.87
C VAL A 153 6.60 -5.22 -6.45
N LEU A 154 6.15 -6.38 -5.97
CA LEU A 154 5.60 -6.49 -4.62
C LEU A 154 6.66 -6.18 -3.55
N LEU A 155 7.86 -6.71 -3.70
CA LEU A 155 8.96 -6.48 -2.77
C LEU A 155 9.28 -4.98 -2.67
N VAL A 156 9.47 -4.32 -3.81
CA VAL A 156 9.77 -2.88 -3.85
C VAL A 156 8.60 -2.09 -3.28
N THR A 157 7.37 -2.34 -3.71
CA THR A 157 6.19 -1.63 -3.21
C THR A 157 6.04 -1.80 -1.70
N THR A 158 6.12 -3.02 -1.18
CA THR A 158 5.90 -3.31 0.25
C THR A 158 6.93 -2.63 1.16
N PHE A 159 8.20 -2.61 0.75
CA PHE A 159 9.28 -2.13 1.61
C PHE A 159 9.83 -0.75 1.22
N TRP A 160 9.23 -0.09 0.22
CA TRP A 160 9.72 1.20 -0.26
C TRP A 160 9.75 2.27 0.83
N LEU A 161 8.69 2.40 1.63
CA LEU A 161 8.61 3.38 2.70
C LEU A 161 9.68 3.16 3.77
N ASN A 162 9.92 1.89 4.16
CA ASN A 162 10.97 1.54 5.11
C ASN A 162 12.36 1.83 4.55
N PHE A 163 12.60 1.46 3.29
CA PHE A 163 13.87 1.73 2.62
C PHE A 163 14.16 3.23 2.58
N ASN A 164 13.17 4.05 2.23
CA ASN A 164 13.32 5.50 2.21
C ASN A 164 13.51 6.09 3.61
N ALA A 165 12.80 5.60 4.62
CA ALA A 165 12.97 6.04 6.00
C ALA A 165 14.40 5.84 6.51
N VAL A 166 15.06 4.74 6.11
CA VAL A 166 16.47 4.47 6.46
C VAL A 166 17.44 5.38 5.71
N ARG A 167 17.13 5.74 4.47
CA ARG A 167 18.01 6.58 3.62
C ARG A 167 17.85 8.08 3.83
N SER A 168 16.66 8.50 4.20
CA SER A 168 16.31 9.90 4.36
C SER A 168 16.83 10.44 5.68
N SER A 169 17.37 11.65 5.65
CA SER A 169 17.61 12.43 6.86
C SER A 169 16.34 13.13 7.38
N ARG A 170 15.23 13.03 6.67
CA ARG A 170 13.94 13.57 7.11
C ARG A 170 13.30 12.62 8.13
N PRO A 171 12.71 13.17 9.21
CA PRO A 171 12.11 12.35 10.27
C PRO A 171 10.85 11.60 9.81
N GLU A 172 10.19 12.09 8.74
CA GLU A 172 8.96 11.50 8.21
C GLU A 172 9.00 11.39 6.68
N PRO A 173 8.40 10.32 6.11
CA PRO A 173 8.22 10.19 4.68
C PRO A 173 7.26 11.29 4.17
N GLY A 174 7.52 11.81 2.97
CA GLY A 174 6.70 12.80 2.30
C GLY A 174 5.97 12.23 1.06
N GLN A 175 5.11 13.04 0.45
CA GLN A 175 4.46 12.66 -0.81
C GLN A 175 5.47 12.37 -1.94
N ASP A 176 6.62 13.03 -1.92
CA ASP A 176 7.70 12.78 -2.89
C ASP A 176 8.22 11.34 -2.81
N ASP A 177 8.16 10.71 -1.64
CA ASP A 177 8.61 9.33 -1.44
C ASP A 177 7.69 8.32 -2.16
N LEU A 178 6.39 8.61 -2.22
CA LEU A 178 5.42 7.80 -2.99
C LEU A 178 5.71 7.91 -4.48
N THR A 179 5.88 9.12 -4.95
CA THR A 179 6.19 9.45 -6.33
C THR A 179 7.43 8.70 -6.80
N GLN A 180 8.49 8.70 -5.99
CA GLN A 180 9.71 7.93 -6.26
C GLN A 180 9.46 6.42 -6.23
N GLY A 181 8.61 5.91 -5.34
CA GLY A 181 8.24 4.50 -5.29
C GLY A 181 7.58 4.03 -6.59
N ILE A 182 6.60 4.79 -7.09
CA ILE A 182 5.95 4.53 -8.38
C ILE A 182 7.01 4.48 -9.50
N TYR A 183 7.91 5.47 -9.53
CA TYR A 183 8.98 5.52 -10.52
C TYR A 183 9.89 4.28 -10.47
N GLN A 184 10.29 3.83 -9.29
CA GLN A 184 11.13 2.63 -9.14
C GLN A 184 10.42 1.36 -9.64
N VAL A 185 9.13 1.21 -9.35
CA VAL A 185 8.34 0.09 -9.86
C VAL A 185 8.22 0.13 -11.38
N MET A 186 7.98 1.31 -11.96
CA MET A 186 7.92 1.46 -13.42
C MET A 186 9.25 1.08 -14.08
N LEU A 187 10.39 1.40 -13.44
CA LEU A 187 11.71 1.02 -13.93
C LEU A 187 11.99 -0.49 -13.91
N LEU A 188 11.35 -1.26 -13.02
CA LEU A 188 11.44 -2.73 -13.03
C LEU A 188 10.84 -3.35 -14.30
N ILE A 189 9.82 -2.71 -14.86
CA ILE A 189 9.11 -3.18 -16.05
C ILE A 189 9.79 -2.69 -17.33
N ALA A 190 10.46 -1.54 -17.28
CA ALA A 190 11.05 -0.87 -18.45
C ALA A 190 11.96 -1.75 -19.33
N PRO A 191 12.80 -2.68 -18.79
CA PRO A 191 13.67 -3.52 -19.62
C PRO A 191 12.91 -4.47 -20.56
N PHE A 192 11.67 -4.81 -20.21
CA PHE A 192 10.83 -5.73 -20.98
C PHE A 192 9.94 -5.05 -22.00
N LEU A 193 9.82 -3.72 -21.95
CA LEU A 193 8.99 -2.95 -22.88
C LEU A 193 9.65 -2.83 -24.27
N ARG A 194 8.84 -2.73 -25.31
CA ARG A 194 9.31 -2.36 -26.65
C ARG A 194 9.70 -0.88 -26.67
N ASP A 195 10.46 -0.47 -27.70
CA ASP A 195 11.07 0.87 -27.74
C ASP A 195 10.06 2.01 -27.67
N ALA A 196 8.93 1.89 -28.36
CA ALA A 196 7.88 2.92 -28.35
C ALA A 196 7.23 3.04 -26.96
N GLU A 197 6.89 1.92 -26.36
CA GLU A 197 6.28 1.84 -25.03
C GLU A 197 7.26 2.25 -23.92
N ARG A 198 8.55 1.93 -24.12
CA ARG A 198 9.60 2.39 -23.20
C ARG A 198 9.77 3.91 -23.25
N LEU A 199 9.67 4.51 -24.43
CA LEU A 199 9.68 5.96 -24.58
C LEU A 199 8.44 6.60 -23.91
N HIS A 200 7.27 5.99 -24.09
CA HIS A 200 6.03 6.43 -23.45
C HIS A 200 6.13 6.34 -21.92
N LEU A 201 6.60 5.20 -21.38
CA LEU A 201 6.84 5.06 -19.95
C LEU A 201 7.81 6.11 -19.41
N ASN A 202 8.89 6.43 -20.15
CA ASN A 202 9.81 7.49 -19.76
C ASN A 202 9.13 8.86 -19.70
N THR A 203 8.18 9.14 -20.59
CA THR A 203 7.39 10.38 -20.58
C THR A 203 6.48 10.46 -19.35
N LEU A 204 5.76 9.38 -19.04
CA LEU A 204 4.97 9.28 -17.81
C LEU A 204 5.85 9.44 -16.56
N ALA A 205 7.02 8.80 -16.58
CA ALA A 205 7.96 8.83 -15.48
C ALA A 205 8.66 10.20 -15.28
N GLN A 206 8.66 11.10 -16.27
CA GLN A 206 9.24 12.45 -16.12
C GLN A 206 8.53 13.27 -15.04
N ALA A 207 7.22 13.06 -14.84
CA ALA A 207 6.47 13.71 -13.77
C ALA A 207 7.00 13.40 -12.36
N TYR A 208 7.81 12.34 -12.23
CA TYR A 208 8.36 11.81 -10.96
C TYR A 208 9.88 12.03 -10.79
N ARG A 209 10.53 12.62 -11.78
CA ARG A 209 11.95 13.01 -11.69
C ARG A 209 12.05 14.41 -11.07
N ARG A 210 12.08 14.48 -9.76
CA ARG A 210 12.50 15.69 -9.03
C ARG A 210 13.65 15.39 -8.09
#